data_fe9b4930cfc872b53bb8084555c93c11
#
_entry.id   fe9b4930cfc872b53bb8084555c93c11
#
_cell.length_a   1.000
_cell.length_b   1.000
_cell.length_c   1.000
_cell.angle_alpha   90.00
_cell.angle_beta   90.00
_cell.angle_gamma   90.00
#
_symmetry.space_group_name_H-M   'P 1'
#
loop_
_entity.id
_entity.type
_entity.pdbx_description
1 polymer ?
#
loop_
_entity_poly.entity_id
_entity_poly.type
_entity_poly.pdbx_seq_one_letter_code
_entity_poly.pdbx_strand_id
1 'polypeptide(L)'
;MVQSKEFTHLNTQGEVHMVDISEKNDTERTALAYGEIHMLEATAEAIQTQMIKKGEVLQVARVAGITAAKRTFEWIPLCHLVALTKCEIQFDWRNQTCLEVRCFTKTVGSTGV
;
A
#
# COMPACT_ATOMS: atom_id res chain seq x y z
N MET A 1 -9.38 5.00 -31.74
CA MET A 1 -10.59 5.34 -30.98
C MET A 1 -10.24 6.30 -29.87
N VAL A 2 -11.01 7.32 -29.73
CA VAL A 2 -10.81 8.28 -28.64
C VAL A 2 -11.37 7.68 -27.36
N GLN A 3 -10.53 7.55 -26.35
CA GLN A 3 -10.99 7.17 -25.03
C GLN A 3 -11.69 8.34 -24.37
N SER A 4 -12.75 8.05 -23.66
CA SER A 4 -13.35 9.03 -22.80
C SER A 4 -12.29 9.48 -21.77
N LYS A 5 -12.11 10.78 -21.65
CA LYS A 5 -11.22 11.34 -20.65
C LYS A 5 -11.96 11.69 -19.36
N GLU A 6 -13.09 11.09 -19.16
CA GLU A 6 -13.86 11.24 -17.95
C GLU A 6 -13.09 10.65 -16.78
N PHE A 7 -12.83 11.47 -15.78
CA PHE A 7 -12.25 11.00 -14.53
C PHE A 7 -13.35 10.43 -13.67
N THR A 8 -13.22 9.19 -13.22
CA THR A 8 -14.25 8.52 -12.43
C THR A 8 -14.54 9.19 -11.10
N HIS A 9 -13.58 9.97 -10.56
CA HIS A 9 -13.74 10.69 -9.30
C HIS A 9 -14.24 12.12 -9.48
N LEU A 10 -14.67 12.48 -10.68
CA LEU A 10 -15.30 13.76 -10.98
C LEU A 10 -16.70 13.50 -11.51
N ASN A 11 -17.67 14.28 -11.01
CA ASN A 11 -19.03 14.20 -11.54
C ASN A 11 -19.16 14.99 -12.84
N THR A 12 -20.36 15.03 -13.43
CA THR A 12 -20.61 15.74 -14.69
C THR A 12 -20.35 17.24 -14.61
N GLN A 13 -20.30 17.82 -13.41
CA GLN A 13 -20.01 19.23 -13.17
C GLN A 13 -18.54 19.47 -12.81
N GLY A 14 -17.70 18.44 -12.86
CA GLY A 14 -16.29 18.54 -12.52
C GLY A 14 -16.00 18.52 -11.03
N GLU A 15 -16.97 18.23 -10.20
CA GLU A 15 -16.79 18.17 -8.75
C GLU A 15 -16.21 16.82 -8.32
N VAL A 16 -15.34 16.86 -7.34
CA VAL A 16 -14.71 15.66 -6.79
C VAL A 16 -15.74 14.86 -6.01
N HIS A 17 -15.81 13.55 -6.26
CA HIS A 17 -16.71 12.66 -5.51
C HIS A 17 -16.16 11.25 -5.42
N MET A 18 -16.63 10.50 -4.45
CA MET A 18 -16.34 9.08 -4.35
C MET A 18 -17.25 8.32 -5.31
N VAL A 19 -16.67 7.38 -6.05
CA VAL A 19 -17.40 6.60 -7.06
C VAL A 19 -18.43 5.69 -6.39
N ASP A 20 -19.65 5.64 -6.95
CA ASP A 20 -20.68 4.71 -6.49
C ASP A 20 -20.37 3.30 -6.99
N ILE A 21 -20.24 2.36 -6.05
CA ILE A 21 -19.95 0.95 -6.34
C ILE A 21 -21.08 0.02 -5.91
N SER A 22 -22.26 0.57 -5.58
CA SER A 22 -23.37 -0.21 -5.03
C SER A 22 -23.85 -1.34 -5.94
N GLU A 23 -23.66 -1.21 -7.27
CA GLU A 23 -24.08 -2.21 -8.24
C GLU A 23 -22.96 -3.12 -8.74
N LYS A 24 -21.75 -2.93 -8.24
CA LYS A 24 -20.63 -3.78 -8.63
C LYS A 24 -20.67 -5.11 -7.88
N ASN A 25 -20.38 -6.17 -8.61
CA ASN A 25 -20.23 -7.51 -8.03
C ASN A 25 -18.92 -7.62 -7.26
N ASP A 26 -18.92 -8.45 -6.24
CA ASP A 26 -17.71 -8.77 -5.51
C ASP A 26 -16.80 -9.65 -6.36
N THR A 27 -15.54 -9.29 -6.43
CA THR A 27 -14.52 -10.07 -7.11
C THR A 27 -13.26 -10.11 -6.24
N GLU A 28 -12.46 -11.14 -6.44
CA GLU A 28 -11.15 -11.20 -5.82
C GLU A 28 -10.23 -10.21 -6.51
N ARG A 29 -9.58 -9.37 -5.73
CA ARG A 29 -8.67 -8.34 -6.23
C ARG A 29 -7.37 -8.39 -5.47
N THR A 30 -6.28 -8.24 -6.21
CA THR A 30 -4.93 -8.23 -5.64
C THR A 30 -4.18 -7.01 -6.13
N ALA A 31 -3.21 -6.58 -5.32
CA ALA A 31 -2.28 -5.55 -5.71
C ALA A 31 -0.90 -5.89 -5.15
N LEU A 32 0.11 -5.63 -5.95
CA LEU A 32 1.50 -5.72 -5.55
C LEU A 32 2.14 -4.37 -5.79
N ALA A 33 2.63 -3.78 -4.71
CA ALA A 33 3.35 -2.51 -4.78
C ALA A 33 4.76 -2.71 -4.26
N TYR A 34 5.70 -1.94 -4.78
CA TYR A 34 7.03 -1.95 -4.21
C TYR A 34 7.62 -0.56 -4.20
N GLY A 35 8.59 -0.37 -3.32
CA GLY A 35 9.34 0.86 -3.22
C GLY A 35 10.72 0.58 -2.64
N GLU A 36 11.53 1.60 -2.60
CA GLU A 36 12.88 1.51 -2.08
C GLU A 36 13.12 2.58 -1.04
N ILE A 37 13.87 2.23 -0.02
CA ILE A 37 14.32 3.17 0.99
C ILE A 37 15.83 3.24 0.90
N HIS A 38 16.35 4.42 0.59
CA HIS A 38 17.78 4.68 0.53
C HIS A 38 18.23 5.29 1.84
N MET A 39 19.34 4.79 2.37
CA MET A 39 19.83 5.19 3.68
C MET A 39 21.35 5.18 3.71
N LEU A 40 21.92 5.76 4.75
CA LEU A 40 23.35 5.68 4.99
C LEU A 40 23.75 4.23 5.27
N GLU A 41 24.95 3.86 4.83
CA GLU A 41 25.48 2.52 5.07
C GLU A 41 25.49 2.15 6.55
N ALA A 42 25.86 3.09 7.41
CA ALA A 42 25.87 2.88 8.85
C ALA A 42 24.48 2.57 9.40
N THR A 43 23.45 3.22 8.87
CA THR A 43 22.06 2.97 9.26
C THR A 43 21.63 1.57 8.82
N ALA A 44 21.94 1.19 7.59
CA ALA A 44 21.62 -0.13 7.08
C ALA A 44 22.29 -1.23 7.89
N GLU A 45 23.55 -1.05 8.21
CA GLU A 45 24.30 -1.99 9.06
C GLU A 45 23.69 -2.11 10.44
N ALA A 46 23.30 -1.00 11.06
CA ALA A 46 22.66 -1.01 12.38
C ALA A 46 21.34 -1.80 12.36
N ILE A 47 20.55 -1.67 11.29
CA ILE A 47 19.32 -2.44 11.14
C ILE A 47 19.61 -3.92 10.99
N GLN A 48 20.57 -4.28 10.13
CA GLN A 48 20.90 -5.68 9.85
C GLN A 48 21.50 -6.40 11.03
N THR A 49 22.29 -5.70 11.84
CA THR A 49 22.95 -6.27 13.02
C THR A 49 22.12 -6.12 14.28
N GLN A 50 20.93 -5.55 14.17
CA GLN A 50 20.00 -5.33 15.29
C GLN A 50 20.62 -4.49 16.42
N MET A 51 21.48 -3.56 16.07
CA MET A 51 22.10 -2.66 17.04
C MET A 51 21.15 -1.58 17.58
N ILE A 52 19.95 -1.50 17.01
CA ILE A 52 18.92 -0.56 17.44
C ILE A 52 18.09 -1.21 18.53
N LYS A 53 18.01 -0.54 19.70
CA LYS A 53 17.48 -1.12 20.94
C LYS A 53 15.96 -1.24 21.04
N LYS A 54 15.20 -0.74 20.08
CA LYS A 54 13.73 -0.73 20.16
C LYS A 54 13.08 -1.93 19.46
N GLY A 55 13.73 -3.07 19.50
CA GLY A 55 13.27 -4.28 18.84
C GLY A 55 13.80 -4.37 17.41
N GLU A 56 13.40 -5.41 16.72
CA GLU A 56 13.79 -5.60 15.34
C GLU A 56 13.07 -4.61 14.44
N VAL A 57 13.85 -3.75 13.80
CA VAL A 57 13.31 -2.64 13.00
C VAL A 57 12.39 -3.14 11.89
N LEU A 58 12.77 -4.20 11.18
CA LEU A 58 11.97 -4.69 10.05
C LEU A 58 10.66 -5.31 10.51
N GLN A 59 10.62 -5.96 11.66
CA GLN A 59 9.36 -6.50 12.18
C GLN A 59 8.41 -5.39 12.62
N VAL A 60 8.94 -4.35 13.25
CA VAL A 60 8.13 -3.17 13.62
C VAL A 60 7.62 -2.48 12.36
N ALA A 61 8.47 -2.32 11.35
CA ALA A 61 8.09 -1.74 10.08
C ALA A 61 7.01 -2.58 9.37
N ARG A 62 7.10 -3.89 9.44
CA ARG A 62 6.10 -4.79 8.86
C ARG A 62 4.74 -4.59 9.51
N VAL A 63 4.69 -4.55 10.83
CA VAL A 63 3.43 -4.30 11.55
C VAL A 63 2.86 -2.94 11.18
N ALA A 64 3.70 -1.91 11.14
CA ALA A 64 3.28 -0.56 10.75
C ALA A 64 2.71 -0.54 9.33
N GLY A 65 3.36 -1.23 8.41
CA GLY A 65 2.91 -1.31 7.02
C GLY A 65 1.58 -2.03 6.87
N ILE A 66 1.38 -3.13 7.58
CA ILE A 66 0.11 -3.86 7.56
C ILE A 66 -1.00 -2.98 8.14
N THR A 67 -0.72 -2.28 9.23
CA THR A 67 -1.67 -1.34 9.83
C THR A 67 -2.03 -0.24 8.85
N ALA A 68 -1.06 0.34 8.17
CA ALA A 68 -1.29 1.38 7.17
C ALA A 68 -2.14 0.86 6.01
N ALA A 69 -1.87 -0.34 5.52
CA ALA A 69 -2.64 -0.94 4.43
C ALA A 69 -4.12 -1.11 4.83
N LYS A 70 -4.38 -1.54 6.06
CA LYS A 70 -5.75 -1.68 6.55
C LYS A 70 -6.47 -0.34 6.70
N ARG A 71 -5.73 0.75 6.82
CA ARG A 71 -6.27 2.09 7.05
C ARG A 71 -6.10 3.00 5.85
N THR A 72 -5.96 2.44 4.66
CA THR A 72 -5.78 3.22 3.43
C THR A 72 -6.90 4.24 3.22
N PHE A 73 -8.14 3.91 3.57
CA PHE A 73 -9.27 4.82 3.43
C PHE A 73 -9.10 6.11 4.26
N GLU A 74 -8.27 6.10 5.29
CA GLU A 74 -7.98 7.30 6.09
C GLU A 74 -6.95 8.22 5.42
N TRP A 75 -6.16 7.67 4.50
CA TRP A 75 -5.07 8.38 3.84
C TRP A 75 -5.46 8.86 2.44
N ILE A 76 -6.30 8.10 1.75
CA ILE A 76 -6.74 8.39 0.39
C ILE A 76 -8.20 8.86 0.44
N PRO A 77 -8.47 10.16 0.23
CA PRO A 77 -9.77 10.75 0.54
C PRO A 77 -10.97 10.18 -0.22
N LEU A 78 -10.77 9.72 -1.45
CA LEU A 78 -11.86 9.24 -2.30
C LEU A 78 -11.91 7.72 -2.40
N CYS A 79 -11.15 7.03 -1.57
CA CYS A 79 -11.06 5.58 -1.54
C CYS A 79 -12.19 5.00 -0.67
N HIS A 80 -12.73 3.87 -1.10
CA HIS A 80 -13.69 3.13 -0.29
C HIS A 80 -12.97 2.34 0.80
N LEU A 81 -13.69 2.03 1.86
CA LEU A 81 -13.20 1.11 2.87
C LEU A 81 -13.03 -0.28 2.24
N VAL A 82 -11.84 -0.83 2.35
CA VAL A 82 -11.51 -2.14 1.79
C VAL A 82 -11.08 -3.08 2.91
N ALA A 83 -11.78 -4.20 3.04
CA ALA A 83 -11.40 -5.23 3.98
C ALA A 83 -10.38 -6.16 3.33
N LEU A 84 -9.16 -6.16 3.83
CA LEU A 84 -8.10 -7.01 3.30
C LEU A 84 -8.24 -8.43 3.85
N THR A 85 -8.16 -9.41 2.97
CA THR A 85 -8.09 -10.81 3.36
C THR A 85 -6.65 -11.29 3.48
N LYS A 86 -5.72 -10.57 2.89
CA LYS A 86 -4.28 -10.86 2.97
C LYS A 86 -3.48 -9.58 2.82
N CYS A 87 -2.43 -9.46 3.60
CA CYS A 87 -1.43 -8.40 3.46
C CYS A 87 -0.09 -8.96 3.86
N GLU A 88 0.85 -8.98 2.93
CA GLU A 88 2.22 -9.44 3.16
C GLU A 88 3.20 -8.35 2.81
N ILE A 89 4.16 -8.12 3.68
CA ILE A 89 5.23 -7.17 3.44
C ILE A 89 6.55 -7.92 3.50
N GLN A 90 7.34 -7.77 2.45
CA GLN A 90 8.65 -8.40 2.32
C GLN A 90 9.71 -7.34 2.14
N PHE A 91 10.87 -7.57 2.74
CA PHE A 91 12.01 -6.67 2.68
C PHE A 91 13.20 -7.41 2.07
N ASP A 92 13.88 -6.77 1.13
CA ASP A 92 15.08 -7.30 0.52
C ASP A 92 16.13 -6.21 0.40
N TRP A 93 17.33 -6.47 0.91
CA TRP A 93 18.45 -5.57 0.74
C TRP A 93 18.97 -5.68 -0.69
N ARG A 94 18.90 -4.59 -1.43
CA ARG A 94 19.39 -4.53 -2.80
C ARG A 94 20.90 -4.31 -2.83
N ASN A 95 21.39 -3.56 -1.86
CA ASN A 95 22.80 -3.29 -1.64
C ASN A 95 22.97 -2.75 -0.21
N GLN A 96 24.14 -2.17 0.08
CA GLN A 96 24.48 -1.70 1.42
C GLN A 96 23.72 -0.44 1.88
N THR A 97 22.99 0.20 0.98
CA THR A 97 22.29 1.47 1.27
C THR A 97 20.85 1.49 0.80
N CYS A 98 20.36 0.38 0.24
CA CYS A 98 19.03 0.35 -0.35
C CYS A 98 18.26 -0.87 0.12
N LEU A 99 17.10 -0.63 0.71
CA LEU A 99 16.17 -1.67 1.12
C LEU A 99 14.94 -1.61 0.20
N GLU A 100 14.66 -2.71 -0.48
CA GLU A 100 13.43 -2.86 -1.24
C GLU A 100 12.32 -3.35 -0.32
N VAL A 101 11.15 -2.76 -0.48
CA VAL A 101 9.95 -3.14 0.26
C VAL A 101 8.90 -3.55 -0.76
N ARG A 102 8.33 -4.73 -0.60
CA ARG A 102 7.21 -5.21 -1.43
C ARG A 102 6.02 -5.48 -0.54
N CYS A 103 4.86 -5.02 -0.99
CA CYS A 103 3.61 -5.23 -0.29
C CYS A 103 2.61 -5.88 -1.22
N PHE A 104 2.12 -7.04 -0.83
CA PHE A 104 1.05 -7.74 -1.52
C PHE A 104 -0.22 -7.65 -0.69
N THR A 105 -1.31 -7.24 -1.33
CA THR A 105 -2.63 -7.16 -0.68
C THR A 105 -3.66 -7.91 -1.50
N LYS A 106 -4.67 -8.41 -0.81
CA LYS A 106 -5.78 -9.14 -1.41
C LYS A 106 -7.07 -8.77 -0.69
N THR A 107 -8.12 -8.61 -1.46
CA THR A 107 -9.47 -8.41 -0.93
C THR A 107 -10.48 -9.14 -1.81
N VAL A 108 -11.63 -9.43 -1.25
CA VAL A 108 -12.81 -9.85 -2.01
C VAL A 108 -13.85 -8.77 -1.81
N GLY A 109 -14.15 -8.03 -2.88
CA GLY A 109 -15.04 -6.90 -2.78
C GLY A 109 -15.34 -6.28 -4.13
N SER A 110 -16.00 -5.15 -4.11
CA SER A 110 -16.46 -4.45 -5.31
C SER A 110 -15.53 -3.31 -5.72
N THR A 111 -14.45 -3.09 -4.99
CA THR A 111 -13.47 -2.05 -5.31
C THR A 111 -12.05 -2.60 -5.18
N GLY A 112 -11.08 -1.89 -5.75
CA GLY A 112 -9.68 -2.29 -5.73
C GLY A 112 -8.97 -2.08 -4.40
N VAL A 113 -7.81 -2.64 -4.31
CA VAL A 113 -6.90 -2.51 -3.16
C VAL A 113 -5.68 -1.70 -3.51
#